data_8b8cf1a881b008a37feb99c89ede2bc9
#
_entry.id   8b8cf1a881b008a37feb99c89ede2bc9
#
_cell.length_a   1.000
_cell.length_b   1.000
_cell.length_c   1.000
_cell.angle_alpha   90.00
_cell.angle_beta   90.00
_cell.angle_gamma   90.00
#
_symmetry.space_group_name_H-M   'P 1'
#
loop_
_entity.id
_entity.type
_entity.pdbx_description
1 polymer ?
#
loop_
_entity_poly.entity_id
_entity_poly.type
_entity_poly.pdbx_seq_one_letter_code
_entity_poly.pdbx_strand_id
1 'polypeptide(L)'
;MPNDQPFRIALLVGMCLFVPVMAYFRIRSQLTGERLDRRQEGWFILLTLRPVAAIAAVVMIAFLVDPSLTRWSSLPLPEWLRWSGIAVGAAACVWVIWTFSHLGKNLTDTVVTRREHTLVVTGPYRWIRHPFYIGVAGTVAAVSLATANWFVAITGLIVLALLVARTDREEAKLVERFGDDYRTYMTRTGRFWPRWRL
;
A
#
# COMPACT_ATOMS: atom_id res chain seq x y z
N MET A 1 -21.79 23.92 -6.35
CA MET A 1 -20.61 23.30 -5.72
C MET A 1 -20.67 21.82 -5.97
N PRO A 2 -19.59 21.11 -6.31
CA PRO A 2 -19.65 19.67 -6.48
C PRO A 2 -20.13 19.01 -5.18
N ASN A 3 -21.04 18.06 -5.31
CA ASN A 3 -21.57 17.31 -4.18
C ASN A 3 -20.54 16.26 -3.74
N ASP A 4 -19.83 16.49 -2.65
CA ASP A 4 -18.81 15.56 -2.13
C ASP A 4 -19.40 14.39 -1.34
N GLN A 5 -20.68 14.45 -0.97
CA GLN A 5 -21.33 13.45 -0.11
C GLN A 5 -21.29 12.02 -0.68
N PRO A 6 -21.60 11.77 -1.98
CA PRO A 6 -21.56 10.41 -2.51
C PRO A 6 -20.16 9.77 -2.42
N PHE A 7 -19.12 10.56 -2.70
CA PHE A 7 -17.71 10.09 -2.65
C PHE A 7 -17.26 9.84 -1.22
N ARG A 8 -17.65 10.72 -0.29
CA ARG A 8 -17.42 10.55 1.15
C ARG A 8 -18.03 9.25 1.65
N ILE A 9 -19.31 8.99 1.32
CA ILE A 9 -20.01 7.77 1.72
C ILE A 9 -19.32 6.53 1.12
N ALA A 10 -18.99 6.56 -0.18
CA ALA A 10 -18.31 5.46 -0.85
C ALA A 10 -16.96 5.14 -0.22
N LEU A 11 -16.15 6.17 0.13
CA LEU A 11 -14.88 6.01 0.83
C LEU A 11 -15.07 5.46 2.25
N LEU A 12 -16.06 5.94 3.01
CA LEU A 12 -16.38 5.42 4.34
C LEU A 12 -16.78 3.94 4.29
N VAL A 13 -17.64 3.56 3.34
CA VAL A 13 -18.04 2.16 3.14
C VAL A 13 -16.81 1.32 2.79
N GLY A 14 -15.98 1.78 1.85
CA GLY A 14 -14.75 1.10 1.47
C GLY A 14 -13.81 0.90 2.66
N MET A 15 -13.60 1.92 3.49
CA MET A 15 -12.79 1.82 4.71
C MET A 15 -13.39 0.85 5.74
N CYS A 16 -14.71 0.91 5.98
CA CYS A 16 -15.38 0.00 6.91
C CYS A 16 -15.26 -1.47 6.50
N LEU A 17 -15.19 -1.75 5.19
CA LEU A 17 -15.00 -3.10 4.68
C LEU A 17 -13.51 -3.51 4.67
N PHE A 18 -12.62 -2.61 4.26
CA PHE A 18 -11.20 -2.94 4.05
C PHE A 18 -10.39 -2.98 5.35
N VAL A 19 -10.61 -2.06 6.29
CA VAL A 19 -9.84 -1.96 7.53
C VAL A 19 -9.93 -3.22 8.40
N PRO A 20 -11.13 -3.82 8.63
CA PRO A 20 -11.22 -5.07 9.38
C PRO A 20 -10.47 -6.23 8.71
N VAL A 21 -10.51 -6.32 7.38
CA VAL A 21 -9.78 -7.36 6.64
C VAL A 21 -8.26 -7.18 6.81
N MET A 22 -7.76 -5.95 6.74
CA MET A 22 -6.34 -5.65 7.00
C MET A 22 -5.94 -5.95 8.44
N ALA A 23 -6.81 -5.59 9.41
CA ALA A 23 -6.60 -5.91 10.82
C ALA A 23 -6.53 -7.43 11.04
N TYR A 24 -7.40 -8.20 10.40
CA TYR A 24 -7.37 -9.67 10.46
C TYR A 24 -6.02 -10.23 9.98
N PHE A 25 -5.53 -9.83 8.81
CA PHE A 25 -4.23 -10.29 8.31
C PHE A 25 -3.09 -9.88 9.24
N ARG A 26 -3.14 -8.66 9.78
CA ARG A 26 -2.13 -8.15 10.71
C ARG A 26 -2.12 -8.92 12.03
N ILE A 27 -3.28 -9.14 12.64
CA ILE A 27 -3.41 -9.92 13.89
C ILE A 27 -2.92 -11.35 13.67
N ARG A 28 -3.38 -12.00 12.60
CA ARG A 28 -2.95 -13.36 12.24
C ARG A 28 -1.43 -13.45 12.06
N SER A 29 -0.82 -12.44 11.46
CA SER A 29 0.63 -12.36 11.31
C SER A 29 1.35 -12.17 12.66
N GLN A 30 0.79 -11.42 13.60
CA GLN A 30 1.38 -11.19 14.93
C GLN A 30 1.26 -12.40 15.87
N LEU A 31 0.22 -13.23 15.71
CA LEU A 31 0.01 -14.45 16.49
C LEU A 31 1.11 -15.51 16.30
N THR A 32 1.99 -15.34 15.33
CA THR A 32 3.18 -16.21 15.16
C THR A 32 4.25 -16.01 16.24
N GLY A 33 4.04 -15.08 17.20
CA GLY A 33 4.84 -14.93 18.42
C GLY A 33 6.21 -14.24 18.27
N GLU A 34 6.69 -13.99 17.07
CA GLU A 34 7.99 -13.37 16.86
C GLU A 34 7.91 -11.85 16.94
N ARG A 35 8.56 -11.25 17.95
CA ARG A 35 8.67 -9.79 18.06
C ARG A 35 9.72 -9.27 17.08
N LEU A 36 9.26 -8.50 16.08
CA LEU A 36 10.14 -7.85 15.13
C LEU A 36 10.86 -6.66 15.80
N ASP A 37 12.17 -6.62 15.69
CA ASP A 37 12.96 -5.48 16.17
C ASP A 37 12.80 -4.29 15.22
N ARG A 38 11.91 -3.37 15.56
CA ARG A 38 11.62 -2.17 14.77
C ARG A 38 12.79 -1.19 14.66
N ARG A 39 13.84 -1.33 15.50
CA ARG A 39 15.04 -0.49 15.40
C ARG A 39 15.82 -0.75 14.11
N GLN A 40 15.62 -1.92 13.50
CA GLN A 40 16.25 -2.29 12.22
C GLN A 40 15.56 -1.65 10.99
N GLU A 41 14.42 -0.96 11.15
CA GLU A 41 13.76 -0.21 10.07
C GLU A 41 14.59 0.99 9.60
N GLY A 42 15.43 1.54 10.47
CA GLY A 42 16.23 2.72 10.21
C GLY A 42 15.49 4.04 10.43
N TRP A 43 16.25 5.05 10.84
CA TRP A 43 15.76 6.41 11.10
C TRP A 43 15.05 7.05 9.90
N PHE A 44 15.46 6.69 8.68
CA PHE A 44 14.83 7.20 7.46
C PHE A 44 13.33 6.93 7.40
N ILE A 45 12.88 5.70 7.71
CA ILE A 45 11.46 5.35 7.69
C ILE A 45 10.71 6.07 8.80
N LEU A 46 11.29 6.15 9.99
CA LEU A 46 10.67 6.81 11.13
C LEU A 46 10.48 8.31 10.91
N LEU A 47 11.49 8.97 10.32
CA LEU A 47 11.53 10.43 10.17
C LEU A 47 10.92 10.92 8.86
N THR A 48 10.69 10.07 7.87
CA THR A 48 10.14 10.49 6.57
C THR A 48 8.81 9.81 6.26
N LEU A 49 8.78 8.49 6.12
CA LEU A 49 7.59 7.76 5.67
C LEU A 49 6.43 7.89 6.65
N ARG A 50 6.68 7.70 7.95
CA ARG A 50 5.60 7.77 8.95
C ARG A 50 4.99 9.16 9.11
N PRO A 51 5.75 10.25 9.20
CA PRO A 51 5.17 11.60 9.23
C PRO A 51 4.36 11.95 7.99
N VAL A 52 4.87 11.65 6.80
CA VAL A 52 4.15 11.92 5.54
C VAL A 52 2.86 11.10 5.45
N ALA A 53 2.91 9.82 5.82
CA ALA A 53 1.72 8.97 5.87
C ALA A 53 0.71 9.46 6.91
N ALA A 54 1.17 9.96 8.07
CA ALA A 54 0.30 10.54 9.09
C ALA A 54 -0.38 11.83 8.59
N ILE A 55 0.35 12.70 7.91
CA ILE A 55 -0.22 13.91 7.29
C ILE A 55 -1.30 13.54 6.27
N ALA A 56 -1.01 12.58 5.37
CA ALA A 56 -1.98 12.11 4.40
C ALA A 56 -3.24 11.53 5.08
N ALA A 57 -3.06 10.76 6.17
CA ALA A 57 -4.16 10.21 6.95
C ALA A 57 -5.01 11.31 7.62
N VAL A 58 -4.38 12.35 8.19
CA VAL A 58 -5.09 13.49 8.80
C VAL A 58 -5.95 14.21 7.78
N VAL A 59 -5.42 14.49 6.58
CA VAL A 59 -6.20 15.14 5.52
C VAL A 59 -7.34 14.25 5.03
N MET A 60 -7.12 12.95 4.92
CA MET A 60 -8.17 11.99 4.60
C MET A 60 -9.27 11.98 5.66
N ILE A 61 -8.91 11.93 6.95
CA ILE A 61 -9.86 11.99 8.05
C ILE A 61 -10.65 13.31 8.01
N ALA A 62 -9.97 14.44 7.78
CA ALA A 62 -10.62 15.73 7.64
C ALA A 62 -11.67 15.72 6.52
N PHE A 63 -11.35 15.18 5.34
CA PHE A 63 -12.30 15.01 4.25
C PHE A 63 -13.49 14.12 4.65
N LEU A 64 -13.24 13.04 5.36
CA LEU A 64 -14.29 12.11 5.81
C LEU A 64 -15.18 12.70 6.90
N VAL A 65 -14.67 13.57 7.75
CA VAL A 65 -15.44 14.28 8.78
C VAL A 65 -16.28 15.40 8.15
N ASP A 66 -15.62 16.30 7.43
CA ASP A 66 -16.24 17.39 6.70
C ASP A 66 -15.39 17.75 5.48
N PRO A 67 -15.88 17.50 4.24
CA PRO A 67 -15.15 17.87 3.01
C PRO A 67 -14.80 19.35 2.92
N SER A 68 -15.52 20.23 3.65
CA SER A 68 -15.21 21.66 3.65
C SER A 68 -13.84 22.00 4.21
N LEU A 69 -13.32 21.18 5.13
CA LEU A 69 -11.99 21.35 5.74
C LEU A 69 -10.83 21.18 4.74
N THR A 70 -11.09 20.50 3.62
CA THR A 70 -10.07 20.22 2.61
C THR A 70 -10.28 20.97 1.30
N ARG A 71 -11.21 21.94 1.26
CA ARG A 71 -11.53 22.73 0.05
C ARG A 71 -10.35 23.52 -0.50
N TRP A 72 -9.43 23.96 0.36
CA TRP A 72 -8.23 24.70 -0.03
C TRP A 72 -7.33 23.92 -1.00
N SER A 73 -7.43 22.60 -1.03
CA SER A 73 -6.66 21.71 -1.90
C SER A 73 -7.53 20.96 -2.93
N SER A 74 -8.80 21.37 -3.09
CA SER A 74 -9.70 20.70 -4.02
C SER A 74 -9.39 21.03 -5.48
N LEU A 75 -9.66 20.06 -6.36
CA LEU A 75 -9.56 20.18 -7.81
C LEU A 75 -10.96 20.06 -8.43
N PRO A 76 -11.25 20.84 -9.50
CA PRO A 76 -12.52 20.75 -10.21
C PRO A 76 -12.57 19.52 -11.13
N LEU A 77 -12.59 18.31 -10.55
CA LEU A 77 -12.65 17.08 -11.32
C LEU A 77 -14.11 16.74 -11.67
N PRO A 78 -14.38 16.22 -12.88
CA PRO A 78 -15.70 15.74 -13.26
C PRO A 78 -16.08 14.50 -12.46
N GLU A 79 -17.38 14.31 -12.21
CA GLU A 79 -17.88 13.21 -11.36
C GLU A 79 -17.49 11.83 -11.87
N TRP A 80 -17.53 11.61 -13.20
CA TRP A 80 -17.13 10.33 -13.78
C TRP A 80 -15.69 9.93 -13.44
N LEU A 81 -14.77 10.92 -13.38
CA LEU A 81 -13.38 10.68 -13.02
C LEU A 81 -13.24 10.37 -11.52
N ARG A 82 -14.03 11.00 -10.69
CA ARG A 82 -14.10 10.70 -9.25
C ARG A 82 -14.65 9.29 -8.99
N TRP A 83 -15.69 8.88 -9.70
CA TRP A 83 -16.22 7.52 -9.64
C TRP A 83 -15.25 6.47 -10.16
N SER A 84 -14.46 6.78 -11.19
CA SER A 84 -13.38 5.89 -11.63
C SER A 84 -12.35 5.68 -10.52
N GLY A 85 -12.08 6.71 -9.70
CA GLY A 85 -11.27 6.57 -8.49
C GLY A 85 -11.84 5.54 -7.50
N ILE A 86 -13.15 5.56 -7.23
CA ILE A 86 -13.81 4.55 -6.39
C ILE A 86 -13.65 3.14 -6.97
N ALA A 87 -13.84 2.97 -8.28
CA ALA A 87 -13.65 1.68 -8.95
C ALA A 87 -12.20 1.18 -8.86
N VAL A 88 -11.21 2.05 -9.08
CA VAL A 88 -9.78 1.75 -8.90
C VAL A 88 -9.50 1.35 -7.44
N GLY A 89 -10.12 2.03 -6.47
CA GLY A 89 -10.00 1.69 -5.06
C GLY A 89 -10.51 0.28 -4.73
N ALA A 90 -11.67 -0.08 -5.26
CA ALA A 90 -12.21 -1.43 -5.10
C ALA A 90 -11.28 -2.49 -5.70
N ALA A 91 -10.76 -2.26 -6.91
CA ALA A 91 -9.78 -3.14 -7.53
C ALA A 91 -8.47 -3.24 -6.73
N ALA A 92 -7.96 -2.12 -6.20
CA ALA A 92 -6.79 -2.08 -5.34
C ALA A 92 -6.99 -2.85 -4.03
N CYS A 93 -8.18 -2.75 -3.41
CA CYS A 93 -8.54 -3.53 -2.23
C CYS A 93 -8.50 -5.04 -2.52
N VAL A 94 -9.13 -5.50 -3.60
CA VAL A 94 -9.10 -6.91 -4.02
C VAL A 94 -7.66 -7.38 -4.26
N TRP A 95 -6.84 -6.55 -4.94
CA TRP A 95 -5.43 -6.85 -5.20
C TRP A 95 -4.62 -7.00 -3.91
N VAL A 96 -4.78 -6.10 -2.94
CA VAL A 96 -4.07 -6.15 -1.65
C VAL A 96 -4.52 -7.36 -0.83
N ILE A 97 -5.81 -7.67 -0.79
CA ILE A 97 -6.34 -8.86 -0.11
C ILE A 97 -5.73 -10.13 -0.73
N TRP A 98 -5.71 -10.23 -2.05
CA TRP A 98 -5.08 -11.34 -2.76
C TRP A 98 -3.58 -11.45 -2.46
N THR A 99 -2.87 -10.32 -2.44
CA THR A 99 -1.45 -10.27 -2.09
C THR A 99 -1.21 -10.79 -0.66
N PHE A 100 -1.99 -10.32 0.31
CA PHE A 100 -1.84 -10.70 1.72
C PHE A 100 -2.28 -12.12 2.00
N SER A 101 -3.27 -12.64 1.28
CA SER A 101 -3.68 -14.04 1.42
C SER A 101 -2.57 -15.02 1.07
N HIS A 102 -1.70 -14.67 0.09
CA HIS A 102 -0.54 -15.49 -0.29
C HIS A 102 0.69 -15.24 0.59
N LEU A 103 0.84 -14.04 1.13
CA LEU A 103 1.96 -13.72 2.03
C LEU A 103 1.80 -14.43 3.39
N GLY A 104 0.56 -14.58 3.86
CA GLY A 104 0.23 -15.35 5.06
C GLY A 104 1.02 -14.90 6.29
N LYS A 105 1.70 -15.84 6.96
CA LYS A 105 2.55 -15.59 8.13
C LYS A 105 3.80 -14.76 7.83
N ASN A 106 4.18 -14.62 6.57
CA ASN A 106 5.33 -13.82 6.14
C ASN A 106 5.05 -12.31 6.09
N LEU A 107 3.80 -11.90 6.35
CA LEU A 107 3.44 -10.49 6.41
C LEU A 107 4.20 -9.78 7.55
N THR A 108 5.04 -8.81 7.19
CA THR A 108 5.77 -7.96 8.14
C THR A 108 5.59 -6.51 7.76
N ASP A 109 5.51 -5.62 8.77
CA ASP A 109 5.45 -4.16 8.55
C ASP A 109 6.83 -3.58 8.24
N THR A 110 7.87 -4.40 8.35
CA THR A 110 9.26 -3.97 8.42
C THR A 110 10.09 -4.69 7.36
N VAL A 111 11.26 -4.16 7.07
CA VAL A 111 12.29 -4.79 6.23
C VAL A 111 12.88 -6.05 6.91
N VAL A 112 12.52 -6.28 8.19
CA VAL A 112 13.05 -7.38 8.99
C VAL A 112 12.33 -8.67 8.62
N THR A 113 13.08 -9.67 8.20
CA THR A 113 12.56 -11.02 7.91
C THR A 113 12.43 -11.84 9.20
N ARG A 114 11.35 -12.62 9.33
CA ARG A 114 11.16 -13.55 10.46
C ARG A 114 12.11 -14.74 10.35
N ARG A 115 12.39 -15.41 11.47
CA ARG A 115 13.25 -16.61 11.50
C ARG A 115 12.67 -17.74 10.64
N GLU A 116 11.35 -17.94 10.64
CA GLU A 116 10.64 -18.94 9.82
C GLU A 116 10.12 -18.37 8.49
N HIS A 117 10.73 -17.29 7.97
CA HIS A 117 10.29 -16.70 6.70
C HIS A 117 10.57 -17.66 5.54
N THR A 118 9.56 -17.95 4.77
CA THR A 118 9.66 -18.75 3.54
C THR A 118 9.52 -17.85 2.33
N LEU A 119 10.26 -18.16 1.26
CA LEU A 119 10.14 -17.41 0.01
C LEU A 119 8.79 -17.67 -0.63
N VAL A 120 7.94 -16.64 -0.71
CA VAL A 120 6.64 -16.75 -1.35
C VAL A 120 6.78 -16.44 -2.84
N VAL A 121 6.42 -17.44 -3.67
CA VAL A 121 6.50 -17.38 -5.13
C VAL A 121 5.15 -17.69 -5.80
N THR A 122 4.06 -17.66 -5.03
CA THR A 122 2.70 -18.00 -5.48
C THR A 122 1.80 -16.79 -5.56
N GLY A 123 0.63 -16.94 -6.18
CA GLY A 123 -0.31 -15.83 -6.37
C GLY A 123 0.30 -14.68 -7.16
N PRO A 124 0.13 -13.41 -6.75
CA PRO A 124 0.71 -12.26 -7.45
C PRO A 124 2.25 -12.29 -7.45
N TYR A 125 2.87 -12.95 -6.46
CA TYR A 125 4.33 -13.10 -6.35
C TYR A 125 4.95 -13.96 -7.47
N ARG A 126 4.16 -14.75 -8.19
CA ARG A 126 4.67 -15.51 -9.36
C ARG A 126 5.10 -14.61 -10.52
N TRP A 127 4.58 -13.38 -10.58
CA TRP A 127 4.87 -12.42 -11.67
C TRP A 127 5.67 -11.21 -11.22
N ILE A 128 5.42 -10.75 -9.97
CA ILE A 128 5.89 -9.47 -9.45
C ILE A 128 6.42 -9.66 -8.04
N ARG A 129 7.60 -9.11 -7.75
CA ARG A 129 8.23 -9.24 -6.42
C ARG A 129 7.60 -8.34 -5.36
N HIS A 130 7.10 -7.16 -5.76
CA HIS A 130 6.50 -6.18 -4.86
C HIS A 130 5.03 -5.86 -5.22
N PRO A 131 4.12 -6.85 -5.21
CA PRO A 131 2.72 -6.65 -5.61
C PRO A 131 1.97 -5.72 -4.63
N PHE A 132 2.37 -5.65 -3.36
CA PHE A 132 1.79 -4.75 -2.39
C PHE A 132 1.92 -3.27 -2.81
N TYR A 133 3.03 -2.87 -3.41
CA TYR A 133 3.24 -1.48 -3.83
C TYR A 133 2.36 -1.07 -5.01
N ILE A 134 1.93 -2.01 -5.83
CA ILE A 134 0.91 -1.77 -6.86
C ILE A 134 -0.44 -1.47 -6.20
N GLY A 135 -0.80 -2.22 -5.16
CA GLY A 135 -1.99 -1.94 -4.36
C GLY A 135 -1.95 -0.56 -3.72
N VAL A 136 -0.80 -0.16 -3.15
CA VAL A 136 -0.60 1.20 -2.60
C VAL A 136 -0.75 2.26 -3.69
N ALA A 137 -0.14 2.07 -4.87
CA ALA A 137 -0.28 3.00 -6.00
C ALA A 137 -1.74 3.14 -6.44
N GLY A 138 -2.46 2.02 -6.55
CA GLY A 138 -3.90 2.02 -6.83
C GLY A 138 -4.72 2.75 -5.77
N THR A 139 -4.40 2.57 -4.48
CA THR A 139 -5.07 3.26 -3.38
C THR A 139 -4.80 4.76 -3.41
N VAL A 140 -3.54 5.18 -3.66
CA VAL A 140 -3.18 6.61 -3.80
C VAL A 140 -3.97 7.24 -4.96
N ALA A 141 -4.00 6.60 -6.12
CA ALA A 141 -4.77 7.09 -7.27
C ALA A 141 -6.28 7.16 -6.95
N ALA A 142 -6.83 6.11 -6.35
CA ALA A 142 -8.24 6.02 -5.98
C ALA A 142 -8.67 7.15 -5.05
N VAL A 143 -7.92 7.34 -3.95
CA VAL A 143 -8.25 8.35 -2.94
C VAL A 143 -8.08 9.75 -3.51
N SER A 144 -7.01 10.00 -4.27
CA SER A 144 -6.74 11.30 -4.88
C SER A 144 -7.86 11.71 -5.85
N LEU A 145 -8.32 10.77 -6.69
CA LEU A 145 -9.42 11.01 -7.62
C LEU A 145 -10.77 11.17 -6.91
N ALA A 146 -11.09 10.27 -5.98
CA ALA A 146 -12.37 10.29 -5.27
C ALA A 146 -12.55 11.56 -4.44
N THR A 147 -11.49 11.99 -3.73
CA THR A 147 -11.51 13.24 -2.95
C THR A 147 -11.33 14.49 -3.82
N ALA A 148 -10.94 14.33 -5.09
CA ALA A 148 -10.57 15.43 -5.98
C ALA A 148 -9.59 16.42 -5.31
N ASN A 149 -8.52 15.90 -4.69
CA ASN A 149 -7.66 16.68 -3.79
C ASN A 149 -6.19 16.54 -4.19
N TRP A 150 -5.56 17.65 -4.60
CA TRP A 150 -4.16 17.64 -5.05
C TRP A 150 -3.18 17.40 -3.90
N PHE A 151 -3.49 17.83 -2.68
CA PHE A 151 -2.60 17.62 -1.54
C PHE A 151 -2.55 16.13 -1.15
N VAL A 152 -3.70 15.44 -1.20
CA VAL A 152 -3.77 13.98 -1.03
C VAL A 152 -2.96 13.27 -2.13
N ALA A 153 -3.05 13.74 -3.37
CA ALA A 153 -2.28 13.17 -4.48
C ALA A 153 -0.77 13.32 -4.25
N ILE A 154 -0.30 14.53 -3.92
CA ILE A 154 1.13 14.80 -3.71
C ILE A 154 1.66 14.01 -2.51
N THR A 155 0.98 14.05 -1.36
CA THR A 155 1.42 13.31 -0.17
C THR A 155 1.42 11.81 -0.40
N GLY A 156 0.41 11.27 -1.10
CA GLY A 156 0.35 9.88 -1.52
C GLY A 156 1.48 9.48 -2.46
N LEU A 157 1.82 10.33 -3.45
CA LEU A 157 2.95 10.10 -4.34
C LEU A 157 4.29 10.12 -3.61
N ILE A 158 4.46 11.01 -2.63
CA ILE A 158 5.67 11.03 -1.78
C ILE A 158 5.77 9.71 -0.99
N VAL A 159 4.67 9.25 -0.37
CA VAL A 159 4.63 7.95 0.33
C VAL A 159 5.04 6.83 -0.63
N LEU A 160 4.47 6.79 -1.82
CA LEU A 160 4.79 5.77 -2.82
C LEU A 160 6.26 5.82 -3.25
N ALA A 161 6.81 7.02 -3.49
CA ALA A 161 8.22 7.20 -3.84
C ALA A 161 9.15 6.72 -2.73
N LEU A 162 8.84 7.01 -1.47
CA LEU A 162 9.61 6.55 -0.31
C LEU A 162 9.55 5.02 -0.17
N LEU A 163 8.39 4.41 -0.43
CA LEU A 163 8.23 2.95 -0.46
C LEU A 163 9.06 2.32 -1.58
N VAL A 164 9.02 2.89 -2.79
CA VAL A 164 9.82 2.42 -3.92
C VAL A 164 11.32 2.54 -3.63
N ALA A 165 11.77 3.65 -3.07
CA ALA A 165 13.18 3.85 -2.70
C ALA A 165 13.68 2.83 -1.66
N ARG A 166 12.76 2.23 -0.88
CA ARG A 166 13.09 1.20 0.11
C ARG A 166 13.31 -0.18 -0.50
N THR A 167 12.79 -0.45 -1.70
CA THR A 167 12.80 -1.80 -2.28
C THR A 167 14.19 -2.39 -2.49
N ASP A 168 15.21 -1.57 -2.78
CA ASP A 168 16.58 -2.06 -2.94
C ASP A 168 17.12 -2.67 -1.64
N ARG A 169 16.83 -2.03 -0.51
CA ARG A 169 17.21 -2.54 0.82
C ARG A 169 16.42 -3.80 1.19
N GLU A 170 15.15 -3.87 0.81
CA GLU A 170 14.32 -5.07 1.00
C GLU A 170 14.87 -6.25 0.19
N GLU A 171 15.15 -6.05 -1.10
CA GLU A 171 15.70 -7.09 -1.96
C GLU A 171 17.09 -7.54 -1.49
N ALA A 172 17.97 -6.62 -1.03
CA ALA A 172 19.27 -6.97 -0.47
C ALA A 172 19.13 -7.90 0.74
N LYS A 173 18.21 -7.62 1.67
CA LYS A 173 17.94 -8.49 2.84
C LYS A 173 17.35 -9.84 2.44
N LEU A 174 16.52 -9.88 1.40
CA LEU A 174 15.97 -11.13 0.88
C LEU A 174 17.05 -11.97 0.19
N VAL A 175 18.00 -11.34 -0.51
CA VAL A 175 19.19 -12.02 -1.05
C VAL A 175 20.09 -12.55 0.07
N GLU A 176 20.32 -11.77 1.13
CA GLU A 176 21.09 -12.23 2.30
C GLU A 176 20.44 -13.45 2.96
N ARG A 177 19.12 -13.47 3.02
CA ARG A 177 18.36 -14.53 3.68
C ARG A 177 18.21 -15.80 2.85
N PHE A 178 17.87 -15.69 1.57
CA PHE A 178 17.50 -16.80 0.70
C PHE A 178 18.58 -17.16 -0.33
N GLY A 179 19.65 -16.36 -0.41
CA GLY A 179 20.77 -16.64 -1.30
C GLY A 179 20.37 -16.79 -2.77
N ASP A 180 20.79 -17.89 -3.37
CA ASP A 180 20.60 -18.16 -4.79
C ASP A 180 19.14 -18.45 -5.17
N ASP A 181 18.31 -18.91 -4.23
CA ASP A 181 16.88 -19.09 -4.48
C ASP A 181 16.21 -17.75 -4.81
N TYR A 182 16.54 -16.68 -4.04
CA TYR A 182 16.01 -15.35 -4.33
C TYR A 182 16.60 -14.75 -5.60
N ARG A 183 17.89 -14.95 -5.88
CA ARG A 183 18.52 -14.51 -7.14
C ARG A 183 17.83 -15.17 -8.34
N THR A 184 17.58 -16.48 -8.27
CA THR A 184 16.85 -17.22 -9.31
C THR A 184 15.42 -16.70 -9.46
N TYR A 185 14.73 -16.39 -8.36
CA TYR A 185 13.40 -15.79 -8.39
C TYR A 185 13.44 -14.41 -9.06
N MET A 186 14.45 -13.57 -8.79
CA MET A 186 14.63 -12.25 -9.43
C MET A 186 14.81 -12.35 -10.96
N THR A 187 15.39 -13.43 -11.48
CA THR A 187 15.53 -13.61 -12.95
C THR A 187 14.21 -13.90 -13.65
N ARG A 188 13.25 -14.49 -12.94
CA ARG A 188 11.97 -14.95 -13.48
C ARG A 188 10.83 -13.94 -13.31
N THR A 189 10.96 -13.00 -12.37
CA THR A 189 9.91 -12.06 -11.97
C THR A 189 10.33 -10.63 -12.14
N GLY A 190 9.37 -9.75 -12.43
CA GLY A 190 9.63 -8.30 -12.44
C GLY A 190 9.55 -7.68 -11.04
N ARG A 191 10.05 -6.47 -10.84
CA ARG A 191 9.96 -5.77 -9.55
C ARG A 191 8.53 -5.27 -9.29
N PHE A 192 7.97 -4.48 -10.20
CA PHE A 192 6.62 -3.90 -10.10
C PHE A 192 5.72 -4.29 -11.29
N TRP A 193 6.29 -4.77 -12.40
CA TRP A 193 5.59 -5.23 -13.59
C TRP A 193 6.03 -6.64 -13.93
N PRO A 194 5.14 -7.48 -14.50
CA PRO A 194 5.53 -8.80 -14.98
C PRO A 194 6.70 -8.70 -15.96
N ARG A 195 7.66 -9.62 -15.88
CA ARG A 195 8.66 -9.77 -16.91
C ARG A 195 8.03 -10.48 -18.10
N TRP A 196 7.83 -9.75 -19.18
CA TRP A 196 7.52 -10.36 -20.45
C TRP A 196 8.79 -11.06 -20.94
N ARG A 197 8.76 -12.39 -21.03
CA ARG A 197 9.79 -13.12 -21.80
C ARG A 197 9.42 -12.92 -23.26
N LEU A 198 10.17 -12.07 -23.96
CA LEU A 198 10.24 -12.09 -25.41
C LEU A 198 11.01 -13.34 -25.82
#